data_0578e86f13d6f28c85fa6874185ed60d
#
_entry.id   0578e86f13d6f28c85fa6874185ed60d
#
_cell.length_a   1.000
_cell.length_b   1.000
_cell.length_c   1.000
_cell.angle_alpha   90.00
_cell.angle_beta   90.00
_cell.angle_gamma   90.00
#
_symmetry.space_group_name_H-M   'P 1'
#
loop_
_entity.id
_entity.type
_entity.pdbx_description
1 polymer ?
#
loop_
_entity_poly.entity_id
_entity_poly.type
_entity_poly.pdbx_seq_one_letter_code
_entity_poly.pdbx_strand_id
1 'polypeptide(L)'
;LTLADQQQQDPEFGSLVRMRLRQTHPPVNEEMQAKSTAAKELLSQWDRLEVRDGIVYRRWALKNGRAEALQLLVPGAPRQDFLKKVHSGMTGVKRTMDQVQRRAFWPGWRGDVKRFCRHCQSCNGYFEKLHFDVTGPHPRSRRGSVYIVTCIDPFSKWAEAFPVPNTEAPTIARVLVEQVMCRFGTPIAGISDRGREVDGQLMAEICRLLDIDKMRTTAYHPSNNGAVERFHATLNALIGSVIEEHHSDWDSLLPYVMAVYRASRHEATKFTPNYLVLGKEVRAPVDLVYDAAESPAPVSYASYADEMGDGMRVTSTSIQ
;
A
#
# COMPACT_ATOMS: atom_id res chain seq x y z
N LEU A 1 9.85 -25.27 21.75
CA LEU A 1 8.86 -24.68 22.66
C LEU A 1 7.52 -24.63 21.93
N THR A 2 6.46 -25.18 22.53
CA THR A 2 5.11 -25.11 22.04
C THR A 2 4.59 -23.67 22.15
N LEU A 3 3.50 -23.34 21.46
CA LEU A 3 2.87 -22.01 21.56
C LEU A 3 2.40 -21.72 23.00
N ALA A 4 1.90 -22.75 23.71
CA ALA A 4 1.53 -22.65 25.12
C ALA A 4 2.72 -22.27 25.99
N ASP A 5 3.90 -22.91 25.77
CA ASP A 5 5.14 -22.59 26.50
C ASP A 5 5.57 -21.15 26.21
N GLN A 6 5.51 -20.72 24.95
CA GLN A 6 5.87 -19.36 24.56
C GLN A 6 4.95 -18.30 25.20
N GLN A 7 3.65 -18.59 25.29
CA GLN A 7 2.71 -17.70 25.99
C GLN A 7 3.03 -17.58 27.49
N GLN A 8 3.36 -18.67 28.13
CA GLN A 8 3.68 -18.68 29.58
C GLN A 8 5.04 -18.04 29.91
N GLN A 9 5.99 -18.08 28.98
CA GLN A 9 7.32 -17.49 29.09
C GLN A 9 7.41 -16.06 28.58
N ASP A 10 6.34 -15.52 28.00
CA ASP A 10 6.35 -14.18 27.45
C ASP A 10 6.71 -13.13 28.51
N PRO A 11 7.71 -12.26 28.26
CA PRO A 11 8.16 -11.28 29.23
C PRO A 11 7.12 -10.18 29.51
N GLU A 12 6.22 -9.88 28.57
CA GLU A 12 5.24 -8.82 28.70
C GLU A 12 3.99 -9.27 29.47
N PHE A 13 3.49 -10.47 29.18
CA PHE A 13 2.22 -10.94 29.76
C PHE A 13 2.19 -12.40 30.23
N GLY A 14 3.31 -13.10 30.17
CA GLY A 14 3.38 -14.53 30.58
C GLY A 14 2.94 -14.77 32.01
N SER A 15 3.19 -13.85 32.94
CA SER A 15 2.69 -13.94 34.30
C SER A 15 1.15 -13.96 34.34
N LEU A 16 0.48 -13.17 33.54
CA LEU A 16 -0.98 -13.12 33.45
C LEU A 16 -1.53 -14.39 32.79
N VAL A 17 -0.85 -14.92 31.76
CA VAL A 17 -1.19 -16.21 31.14
C VAL A 17 -1.15 -17.34 32.18
N ARG A 18 -0.08 -17.43 32.97
CA ARG A 18 0.02 -18.44 34.04
C ARG A 18 -1.08 -18.30 35.10
N MET A 19 -1.48 -17.06 35.43
CA MET A 19 -2.63 -16.83 36.32
C MET A 19 -3.93 -17.29 35.68
N ARG A 20 -4.18 -16.95 34.41
CA ARG A 20 -5.41 -17.33 33.72
C ARG A 20 -5.57 -18.84 33.54
N LEU A 21 -4.46 -19.55 33.40
CA LEU A 21 -4.45 -21.03 33.37
C LEU A 21 -4.81 -21.67 34.71
N ARG A 22 -4.54 -21.00 35.85
CA ARG A 22 -4.77 -21.51 37.19
C ARG A 22 -6.12 -21.11 37.77
N GLN A 23 -6.64 -19.95 37.41
CA GLN A 23 -7.83 -19.39 38.01
C GLN A 23 -8.76 -18.74 36.98
N THR A 24 -10.06 -18.78 37.26
CA THR A 24 -11.10 -18.19 36.41
C THR A 24 -11.38 -16.72 36.74
N HIS A 25 -11.20 -16.34 38.04
CA HIS A 25 -11.45 -14.98 38.50
C HIS A 25 -10.22 -14.08 38.31
N PRO A 26 -10.41 -12.78 38.08
CA PRO A 26 -9.31 -11.84 37.96
C PRO A 26 -8.51 -11.77 39.27
N PRO A 27 -7.14 -11.60 39.19
CA PRO A 27 -6.31 -11.44 40.38
C PRO A 27 -6.64 -10.13 41.12
N VAL A 28 -6.38 -10.13 42.43
CA VAL A 28 -6.59 -8.94 43.27
C VAL A 28 -5.54 -7.87 42.95
N ASN A 29 -5.92 -6.60 43.09
CA ASN A 29 -5.11 -5.44 42.64
C ASN A 29 -3.67 -5.39 43.18
N GLU A 30 -3.41 -5.93 44.38
CA GLU A 30 -2.08 -5.92 44.98
C GLU A 30 -1.06 -6.78 44.20
N GLU A 31 -1.48 -7.90 43.61
CA GLU A 31 -0.62 -8.78 42.80
C GLU A 31 -0.24 -8.15 41.43
N MET A 32 -0.88 -7.08 41.04
CA MET A 32 -0.73 -6.45 39.72
C MET A 32 0.05 -5.13 39.70
N GLN A 33 0.42 -4.58 40.87
CA GLN A 33 1.09 -3.28 40.94
C GLN A 33 2.45 -3.22 40.23
N ALA A 34 3.16 -4.35 40.14
CA ALA A 34 4.48 -4.47 39.53
C ALA A 34 4.46 -4.99 38.07
N LYS A 35 3.29 -5.06 37.39
CA LYS A 35 3.16 -5.68 36.07
C LYS A 35 3.29 -4.69 34.93
N SER A 36 3.73 -5.21 33.76
CA SER A 36 3.88 -4.42 32.53
C SER A 36 2.56 -3.76 32.09
N THR A 37 2.66 -2.69 31.29
CA THR A 37 1.49 -2.04 30.69
C THR A 37 0.68 -3.03 29.85
N ALA A 38 1.35 -3.97 29.15
CA ALA A 38 0.73 -5.02 28.38
C ALA A 38 -0.11 -5.98 29.24
N ALA A 39 0.42 -6.38 30.41
CA ALA A 39 -0.32 -7.21 31.36
C ALA A 39 -1.54 -6.48 31.92
N LYS A 40 -1.43 -5.19 32.23
CA LYS A 40 -2.56 -4.36 32.68
C LYS A 40 -3.66 -4.23 31.63
N GLU A 41 -3.30 -4.04 30.35
CA GLU A 41 -4.26 -3.99 29.24
C GLU A 41 -5.02 -5.32 29.10
N LEU A 42 -4.33 -6.46 29.23
CA LEU A 42 -4.97 -7.77 29.19
C LEU A 42 -5.83 -8.05 30.43
N LEU A 43 -5.40 -7.60 31.60
CA LEU A 43 -6.18 -7.73 32.83
C LEU A 43 -7.54 -7.01 32.72
N SER A 44 -7.58 -5.82 32.13
CA SER A 44 -8.84 -5.09 31.90
C SER A 44 -9.81 -5.84 30.98
N GLN A 45 -9.34 -6.90 30.34
CA GLN A 45 -10.11 -7.75 29.41
C GLN A 45 -10.20 -9.20 29.91
N TRP A 46 -9.99 -9.44 31.21
CA TRP A 46 -9.92 -10.78 31.80
C TRP A 46 -11.11 -11.67 31.41
N ASP A 47 -12.33 -11.14 31.46
CA ASP A 47 -13.56 -11.88 31.12
C ASP A 47 -13.66 -12.28 29.66
N ARG A 48 -12.83 -11.68 28.81
CA ARG A 48 -12.72 -12.02 27.39
C ARG A 48 -11.64 -13.04 27.09
N LEU A 49 -10.79 -13.36 28.08
CA LEU A 49 -9.73 -14.36 27.91
C LEU A 49 -10.32 -15.75 28.09
N GLU A 50 -10.07 -16.62 27.13
CA GLU A 50 -10.52 -18.00 27.10
C GLU A 50 -9.35 -18.95 26.95
N VAL A 51 -9.34 -20.06 27.69
CA VAL A 51 -8.32 -21.10 27.61
C VAL A 51 -8.87 -22.28 26.83
N ARG A 52 -8.14 -22.69 25.78
CA ARG A 52 -8.40 -23.91 25.02
C ARG A 52 -7.09 -24.67 24.83
N ASP A 53 -7.07 -25.94 25.21
CA ASP A 53 -5.89 -26.82 25.06
C ASP A 53 -4.59 -26.19 25.58
N GLY A 54 -4.67 -25.50 26.75
CA GLY A 54 -3.50 -24.83 27.36
C GLY A 54 -3.07 -23.53 26.67
N ILE A 55 -3.75 -23.08 25.65
CA ILE A 55 -3.50 -21.84 24.90
C ILE A 55 -4.54 -20.80 25.29
N VAL A 56 -4.09 -19.56 25.51
CA VAL A 56 -4.98 -18.43 25.82
C VAL A 56 -5.37 -17.70 24.54
N TYR A 57 -6.66 -17.49 24.42
CA TYR A 57 -7.31 -16.73 23.35
C TYR A 57 -8.07 -15.55 23.95
N ARG A 58 -8.46 -14.60 23.08
CA ARG A 58 -9.33 -13.48 23.42
C ARG A 58 -10.61 -13.54 22.58
N ARG A 59 -11.79 -13.49 23.22
CA ARG A 59 -13.06 -13.34 22.53
C ARG A 59 -13.23 -11.91 22.02
N TRP A 60 -13.61 -11.79 20.76
CA TRP A 60 -13.81 -10.51 20.10
C TRP A 60 -15.10 -10.50 19.31
N ALA A 61 -16.01 -9.57 19.62
CA ALA A 61 -17.23 -9.38 18.86
C ALA A 61 -16.92 -8.69 17.52
N LEU A 62 -17.32 -9.30 16.41
CA LEU A 62 -17.24 -8.68 15.09
C LEU A 62 -18.24 -7.52 15.00
N LYS A 63 -17.90 -6.47 14.25
CA LYS A 63 -18.71 -5.23 14.12
C LYS A 63 -20.18 -5.46 13.75
N ASN A 64 -20.55 -6.61 13.23
CA ASN A 64 -21.91 -6.94 12.83
C ASN A 64 -22.77 -7.59 13.95
N GLY A 65 -22.23 -7.72 15.16
CA GLY A 65 -22.95 -8.28 16.32
C GLY A 65 -23.39 -9.75 16.20
N ARG A 66 -23.11 -10.43 15.10
CA ARG A 66 -23.65 -11.78 14.78
C ARG A 66 -22.66 -12.93 14.99
N ALA A 67 -21.37 -12.63 15.21
CA ALA A 67 -20.38 -13.67 15.47
C ALA A 67 -19.27 -13.16 16.39
N GLU A 68 -18.84 -14.01 17.31
CA GLU A 68 -17.62 -13.80 18.10
C GLU A 68 -16.47 -14.54 17.42
N ALA A 69 -15.32 -13.86 17.30
CA ALA A 69 -14.09 -14.47 16.85
C ALA A 69 -13.16 -14.73 18.05
N LEU A 70 -12.49 -15.87 18.05
CA LEU A 70 -11.41 -16.16 18.96
C LEU A 70 -10.11 -15.68 18.36
N GLN A 71 -9.52 -14.69 19.00
CA GLN A 71 -8.21 -14.15 18.65
C GLN A 71 -7.14 -14.87 19.45
N LEU A 72 -6.15 -15.45 18.78
CA LEU A 72 -4.98 -16.02 19.41
C LEU A 72 -4.20 -14.92 20.14
N LEU A 73 -3.88 -15.11 21.42
CA LEU A 73 -2.95 -14.23 22.14
C LEU A 73 -1.52 -14.55 21.68
N VAL A 74 -0.92 -13.70 20.85
CA VAL A 74 0.41 -13.97 20.24
C VAL A 74 1.51 -13.44 21.13
N PRO A 75 2.41 -14.32 21.64
CA PRO A 75 3.58 -13.91 22.43
C PRO A 75 4.61 -13.18 21.56
N GLY A 76 5.54 -12.45 22.19
CA GLY A 76 6.50 -11.58 21.52
C GLY A 76 7.34 -12.26 20.44
N ALA A 77 7.87 -13.44 20.77
CA ALA A 77 8.79 -14.16 19.89
C ALA A 77 8.21 -14.48 18.49
N PRO A 78 7.01 -15.07 18.33
CA PRO A 78 6.45 -15.38 17.01
C PRO A 78 5.72 -14.22 16.31
N ARG A 79 5.62 -13.00 16.89
CA ARG A 79 4.88 -11.87 16.28
C ARG A 79 5.38 -11.52 14.90
N GLN A 80 6.69 -11.51 14.70
CA GLN A 80 7.28 -11.18 13.39
C GLN A 80 6.90 -12.22 12.33
N ASP A 81 7.00 -13.50 12.62
CA ASP A 81 6.65 -14.57 11.71
C ASP A 81 5.13 -14.65 11.47
N PHE A 82 4.34 -14.35 12.49
CA PHE A 82 2.90 -14.21 12.35
C PHE A 82 2.56 -13.07 11.40
N LEU A 83 3.18 -11.90 11.57
CA LEU A 83 2.98 -10.75 10.69
C LEU A 83 3.41 -11.05 9.26
N LYS A 84 4.54 -11.73 9.03
CA LYS A 84 4.97 -12.17 7.69
C LYS A 84 3.93 -13.07 7.02
N LYS A 85 3.34 -14.02 7.76
CA LYS A 85 2.33 -14.95 7.23
C LYS A 85 0.99 -14.29 6.93
N VAL A 86 0.57 -13.34 7.77
CA VAL A 86 -0.70 -12.61 7.61
C VAL A 86 -0.58 -11.51 6.58
N HIS A 87 0.61 -10.96 6.44
CA HIS A 87 0.97 -9.92 5.51
C HIS A 87 1.39 -10.56 4.18
N SER A 88 0.44 -10.86 3.33
CA SER A 88 0.73 -11.12 1.91
C SER A 88 1.12 -9.78 1.28
N GLY A 89 2.26 -9.69 0.60
CA GLY A 89 2.88 -8.45 0.12
C GLY A 89 2.04 -7.51 -0.75
N MET A 90 0.76 -7.81 -0.94
CA MET A 90 -0.24 -7.01 -1.65
C MET A 90 -1.31 -6.41 -0.73
N THR A 91 -1.19 -6.63 0.58
CA THR A 91 -2.19 -6.12 1.54
C THR A 91 -1.57 -4.97 2.32
N GLY A 92 -1.85 -3.73 1.94
CA GLY A 92 -1.45 -2.54 2.69
C GLY A 92 -1.86 -2.57 4.16
N VAL A 93 -1.38 -1.62 4.96
CA VAL A 93 -1.57 -1.53 6.42
C VAL A 93 -3.01 -1.84 6.87
N LYS A 94 -4.02 -1.31 6.16
CA LYS A 94 -5.43 -1.46 6.52
C LYS A 94 -5.90 -2.92 6.43
N ARG A 95 -5.55 -3.60 5.34
CA ARG A 95 -5.91 -5.01 5.14
C ARG A 95 -5.14 -5.92 6.09
N THR A 96 -3.85 -5.67 6.30
CA THR A 96 -3.06 -6.40 7.30
C THR A 96 -3.66 -6.24 8.69
N MET A 97 -4.08 -5.03 9.09
CA MET A 97 -4.79 -4.81 10.34
C MET A 97 -6.08 -5.62 10.45
N ASP A 98 -6.90 -5.64 9.40
CA ASP A 98 -8.14 -6.43 9.38
C ASP A 98 -7.85 -7.93 9.50
N GLN A 99 -6.85 -8.43 8.80
CA GLN A 99 -6.41 -9.82 8.87
C GLN A 99 -5.89 -10.21 10.25
N VAL A 100 -5.09 -9.35 10.90
CA VAL A 100 -4.62 -9.55 12.27
C VAL A 100 -5.81 -9.51 13.23
N GLN A 101 -6.68 -8.49 13.14
CA GLN A 101 -7.82 -8.32 14.02
C GLN A 101 -8.79 -9.50 14.02
N ARG A 102 -8.90 -10.21 12.91
CA ARG A 102 -9.77 -11.41 12.82
C ARG A 102 -9.17 -12.65 13.46
N ARG A 103 -7.85 -12.73 13.65
CA ARG A 103 -7.13 -13.96 14.02
C ARG A 103 -6.37 -13.89 15.33
N ALA A 104 -5.87 -12.70 15.67
CA ALA A 104 -4.89 -12.55 16.71
C ALA A 104 -5.03 -11.23 17.47
N PHE A 105 -4.46 -11.24 18.68
CA PHE A 105 -4.37 -10.07 19.53
C PHE A 105 -3.06 -10.11 20.34
N TRP A 106 -2.48 -8.96 20.56
CA TRP A 106 -1.48 -8.66 21.58
C TRP A 106 -1.52 -7.18 21.89
N PRO A 107 -1.14 -6.74 23.10
CA PRO A 107 -1.07 -5.33 23.44
C PRO A 107 -0.20 -4.54 22.45
N GLY A 108 -0.70 -3.42 21.95
CA GLY A 108 0.04 -2.61 20.97
C GLY A 108 0.09 -3.13 19.54
N TRP A 109 -0.61 -4.22 19.18
CA TRP A 109 -0.57 -4.86 17.88
C TRP A 109 -0.77 -3.90 16.69
N ARG A 110 -1.61 -2.87 16.83
CA ARG A 110 -1.81 -1.87 15.77
C ARG A 110 -0.54 -1.09 15.45
N GLY A 111 0.24 -0.75 16.47
CA GLY A 111 1.53 -0.10 16.34
C GLY A 111 2.55 -1.01 15.65
N ASP A 112 2.56 -2.28 16.02
CA ASP A 112 3.48 -3.27 15.45
C ASP A 112 3.15 -3.56 13.99
N VAL A 113 1.87 -3.71 13.63
CA VAL A 113 1.45 -3.83 12.22
C VAL A 113 1.88 -2.62 11.42
N LYS A 114 1.65 -1.39 11.92
CA LYS A 114 2.10 -0.17 11.22
C LYS A 114 3.61 -0.14 11.04
N ARG A 115 4.37 -0.51 12.07
CA ARG A 115 5.84 -0.56 12.03
C ARG A 115 6.31 -1.63 11.06
N PHE A 116 5.75 -2.83 11.13
CA PHE A 116 6.04 -3.92 10.22
C PHE A 116 5.82 -3.52 8.75
N CYS A 117 4.64 -2.98 8.46
CA CYS A 117 4.32 -2.54 7.10
C CYS A 117 5.22 -1.38 6.60
N ARG A 118 5.68 -0.48 7.48
CA ARG A 118 6.64 0.59 7.09
C ARG A 118 8.01 0.06 6.68
N HIS A 119 8.46 -1.04 7.27
CA HIS A 119 9.77 -1.64 7.00
C HIS A 119 9.68 -2.81 6.02
N CYS A 120 8.48 -3.23 5.67
CA CYS A 120 8.29 -4.27 4.68
C CYS A 120 8.56 -3.71 3.29
N GLN A 121 9.59 -4.20 2.63
CA GLN A 121 9.91 -3.80 1.25
C GLN A 121 8.76 -4.14 0.28
N SER A 122 8.01 -5.21 0.56
CA SER A 122 6.81 -5.60 -0.20
C SER A 122 5.58 -4.72 0.09
N CYS A 123 5.56 -4.01 1.23
CA CYS A 123 4.50 -3.04 1.58
C CYS A 123 4.69 -1.67 0.91
N ASN A 124 5.76 -1.46 0.20
CA ASN A 124 5.81 -0.48 -0.86
C ASN A 124 5.05 -1.07 -2.06
N GLY A 125 3.80 -1.52 -1.85
CA GLY A 125 2.92 -2.00 -2.89
C GLY A 125 2.70 -0.92 -3.94
N TYR A 126 2.32 -1.34 -5.15
CA TYR A 126 2.02 -0.39 -6.19
C TYR A 126 0.87 0.54 -5.75
N PHE A 127 1.01 1.83 -6.07
CA PHE A 127 0.10 2.93 -5.71
C PHE A 127 -0.10 3.20 -4.20
N GLU A 128 0.73 2.65 -3.30
CA GLU A 128 0.73 3.07 -1.89
C GLU A 128 1.42 4.42 -1.68
N LYS A 129 2.39 4.74 -2.53
CA LYS A 129 3.02 6.06 -2.62
C LYS A 129 2.86 6.57 -4.03
N LEU A 130 2.49 7.83 -4.15
CA LEU A 130 2.36 8.49 -5.44
C LEU A 130 3.25 9.72 -5.46
N HIS A 131 4.20 9.75 -6.40
CA HIS A 131 4.93 10.96 -6.72
C HIS A 131 4.19 11.66 -7.84
N PHE A 132 3.94 12.95 -7.68
CA PHE A 132 3.36 13.76 -8.72
C PHE A 132 4.14 15.06 -8.88
N ASP A 133 4.20 15.52 -10.11
CA ASP A 133 4.85 16.76 -10.50
C ASP A 133 4.03 17.47 -11.56
N VAL A 134 4.26 18.75 -11.72
CA VAL A 134 3.60 19.56 -12.75
C VAL A 134 4.64 20.32 -13.56
N THR A 135 4.70 20.03 -14.83
CA THR A 135 5.62 20.66 -15.78
C THR A 135 4.92 21.66 -16.67
N GLY A 136 5.65 22.64 -17.13
CA GLY A 136 5.16 23.73 -17.98
C GLY A 136 5.54 25.12 -17.44
N PRO A 137 5.10 26.21 -18.10
CA PRO A 137 4.13 26.22 -19.20
C PRO A 137 4.72 25.69 -20.52
N HIS A 138 3.95 24.86 -21.19
CA HIS A 138 4.22 24.39 -22.55
C HIS A 138 3.44 25.24 -23.58
N PRO A 139 3.73 25.14 -24.89
CA PRO A 139 2.90 25.76 -25.92
C PRO A 139 1.45 25.37 -25.75
N ARG A 140 0.54 26.35 -25.86
CA ARG A 140 -0.89 26.09 -25.69
C ARG A 140 -1.39 25.13 -26.77
N SER A 141 -1.94 24.00 -26.34
CA SER A 141 -2.55 23.05 -27.27
C SER A 141 -3.88 23.55 -27.84
N ARG A 142 -4.38 22.93 -28.90
CA ARG A 142 -5.69 23.24 -29.46
C ARG A 142 -6.83 23.04 -28.45
N ARG A 143 -6.67 22.14 -27.47
CA ARG A 143 -7.64 21.92 -26.39
C ARG A 143 -7.47 22.87 -25.21
N GLY A 144 -6.50 23.76 -25.26
CA GLY A 144 -6.25 24.79 -24.27
C GLY A 144 -5.30 24.38 -23.14
N SER A 145 -4.71 23.19 -23.21
CA SER A 145 -3.75 22.72 -22.20
C SER A 145 -2.42 23.46 -22.32
N VAL A 146 -1.82 23.76 -21.17
CA VAL A 146 -0.55 24.51 -21.04
C VAL A 146 0.41 23.80 -20.08
N TYR A 147 -0.09 22.94 -19.20
CA TYR A 147 0.69 22.22 -18.22
C TYR A 147 0.42 20.72 -18.30
N ILE A 148 1.31 19.94 -17.72
CA ILE A 148 1.18 18.48 -17.60
C ILE A 148 1.33 18.08 -16.14
N VAL A 149 0.34 17.40 -15.60
CA VAL A 149 0.44 16.70 -14.32
C VAL A 149 0.96 15.29 -14.57
N THR A 150 2.12 14.97 -14.04
CA THR A 150 2.69 13.60 -14.08
C THR A 150 2.50 12.92 -12.75
N CYS A 151 2.14 11.65 -12.77
CA CYS A 151 2.00 10.80 -11.59
C CYS A 151 2.82 9.54 -11.78
N ILE A 152 3.60 9.16 -10.76
CA ILE A 152 4.49 8.01 -10.82
C ILE A 152 4.36 7.19 -9.55
N ASP A 153 4.15 5.91 -9.71
CA ASP A 153 4.34 4.94 -8.64
C ASP A 153 5.82 4.54 -8.55
N PRO A 154 6.54 4.88 -7.47
CA PRO A 154 7.97 4.56 -7.35
C PRO A 154 8.25 3.07 -7.26
N PHE A 155 7.27 2.23 -6.95
CA PHE A 155 7.43 0.78 -6.87
C PHE A 155 7.39 0.14 -8.26
N SER A 156 6.25 0.22 -8.95
CA SER A 156 6.06 -0.42 -10.26
C SER A 156 6.64 0.38 -11.42
N LYS A 157 7.03 1.63 -11.19
CA LYS A 157 7.39 2.60 -12.23
C LYS A 157 6.23 2.92 -13.18
N TRP A 158 5.01 2.59 -12.81
CA TRP A 158 3.83 3.02 -13.55
C TRP A 158 3.74 4.53 -13.56
N ALA A 159 3.58 5.09 -14.74
CA ALA A 159 3.45 6.52 -14.91
C ALA A 159 2.21 6.88 -15.72
N GLU A 160 1.63 8.01 -15.36
CA GLU A 160 0.54 8.67 -16.07
C GLU A 160 0.91 10.14 -16.27
N ALA A 161 0.43 10.74 -17.38
CA ALA A 161 0.62 12.14 -17.68
C ALA A 161 -0.71 12.73 -18.18
N PHE A 162 -1.13 13.83 -17.57
CA PHE A 162 -2.42 14.45 -17.85
C PHE A 162 -2.24 15.92 -18.24
N PRO A 163 -2.72 16.33 -19.42
CA PRO A 163 -2.68 17.72 -19.84
C PRO A 163 -3.72 18.53 -19.05
N VAL A 164 -3.32 19.71 -18.57
CA VAL A 164 -4.19 20.62 -17.80
C VAL A 164 -4.02 22.06 -18.25
N PRO A 165 -5.08 22.88 -18.12
CA PRO A 165 -5.05 24.28 -18.57
C PRO A 165 -4.32 25.21 -17.60
N ASN A 166 -4.26 24.86 -16.30
CA ASN A 166 -3.66 25.68 -15.25
C ASN A 166 -3.09 24.79 -14.14
N THR A 167 -2.41 25.41 -13.17
CA THR A 167 -1.77 24.72 -12.03
C THR A 167 -2.51 24.92 -10.71
N GLU A 168 -3.79 25.30 -10.76
CA GLU A 168 -4.60 25.53 -9.59
C GLU A 168 -4.86 24.23 -8.83
N ALA A 169 -4.90 24.31 -7.50
CA ALA A 169 -5.10 23.16 -6.63
C ALA A 169 -6.37 22.35 -6.96
N PRO A 170 -7.53 22.97 -7.26
CA PRO A 170 -8.73 22.23 -7.68
C PRO A 170 -8.55 21.45 -8.98
N THR A 171 -7.82 22.00 -9.96
CA THR A 171 -7.56 21.33 -11.25
C THR A 171 -6.69 20.11 -11.04
N ILE A 172 -5.59 20.24 -10.31
CA ILE A 172 -4.66 19.14 -10.03
C ILE A 172 -5.34 18.07 -9.16
N ALA A 173 -6.05 18.48 -8.09
CA ALA A 173 -6.77 17.58 -7.21
C ALA A 173 -7.78 16.72 -7.98
N ARG A 174 -8.56 17.33 -8.87
CA ARG A 174 -9.53 16.61 -9.70
C ARG A 174 -8.85 15.55 -10.56
N VAL A 175 -7.75 15.89 -11.23
CA VAL A 175 -6.99 14.93 -12.04
C VAL A 175 -6.48 13.78 -11.20
N LEU A 176 -5.86 14.05 -10.04
CA LEU A 176 -5.34 13.02 -9.15
C LEU A 176 -6.45 12.10 -8.62
N VAL A 177 -7.59 12.67 -8.24
CA VAL A 177 -8.72 11.88 -7.72
C VAL A 177 -9.38 11.07 -8.86
N GLU A 178 -9.83 11.71 -9.92
CA GLU A 178 -10.63 11.06 -10.96
C GLU A 178 -9.80 10.09 -11.81
N GLN A 179 -8.60 10.50 -12.21
CA GLN A 179 -7.79 9.73 -13.16
C GLN A 179 -6.83 8.73 -12.49
N VAL A 180 -6.50 8.93 -11.21
CA VAL A 180 -5.55 8.06 -10.50
C VAL A 180 -6.21 7.34 -9.34
N MET A 181 -6.73 8.07 -8.33
CA MET A 181 -7.21 7.45 -7.11
C MET A 181 -8.47 6.60 -7.31
N CYS A 182 -9.39 7.02 -8.19
CA CYS A 182 -10.58 6.23 -8.54
C CYS A 182 -10.24 4.95 -9.30
N ARG A 183 -9.09 4.88 -9.98
CA ARG A 183 -8.65 3.71 -10.76
C ARG A 183 -7.77 2.76 -9.95
N PHE A 184 -6.85 3.29 -9.17
CA PHE A 184 -5.79 2.53 -8.49
C PHE A 184 -5.94 2.51 -6.96
N GLY A 185 -6.86 3.28 -6.41
CA GLY A 185 -7.04 3.46 -4.98
C GLY A 185 -6.32 4.69 -4.44
N THR A 186 -6.72 5.12 -3.24
CA THR A 186 -6.13 6.28 -2.56
C THR A 186 -4.77 5.90 -1.96
N PRO A 187 -3.67 6.59 -2.33
CA PRO A 187 -2.34 6.30 -1.80
C PRO A 187 -2.26 6.63 -0.30
N ILE A 188 -1.35 5.95 0.40
CA ILE A 188 -1.05 6.25 1.82
C ILE A 188 -0.29 7.57 1.94
N ALA A 189 0.51 7.90 0.93
CA ALA A 189 1.32 9.12 0.87
C ALA A 189 1.42 9.66 -0.54
N GLY A 190 1.18 10.97 -0.68
CA GLY A 190 1.53 11.76 -1.86
C GLY A 190 2.83 12.53 -1.60
N ILE A 191 3.70 12.60 -2.60
CA ILE A 191 4.97 13.33 -2.55
C ILE A 191 5.02 14.28 -3.76
N SER A 192 5.27 15.56 -3.51
CA SER A 192 5.39 16.61 -4.51
C SER A 192 6.60 17.49 -4.21
N ASP A 193 7.18 18.07 -5.25
CA ASP A 193 8.34 18.98 -5.14
C ASP A 193 7.93 20.46 -5.02
N ARG A 194 6.63 20.77 -4.96
CA ARG A 194 6.09 22.14 -5.08
C ARG A 194 6.18 23.03 -3.85
N GLY A 195 6.60 22.50 -2.70
CA GLY A 195 6.66 23.26 -1.45
C GLY A 195 5.41 23.14 -0.57
N ARG A 196 5.58 23.39 0.73
CA ARG A 196 4.59 23.06 1.77
C ARG A 196 3.25 23.78 1.64
N GLU A 197 3.22 25.00 1.12
CA GLU A 197 1.96 25.78 1.02
C GLU A 197 1.05 25.27 -0.10
N VAL A 198 1.65 25.00 -1.27
CA VAL A 198 0.90 24.45 -2.43
C VAL A 198 0.43 23.03 -2.14
N ASP A 199 1.27 22.24 -1.49
CA ASP A 199 0.91 20.88 -1.04
C ASP A 199 -0.24 20.92 -0.02
N GLY A 200 -0.26 21.89 0.88
CA GLY A 200 -1.34 22.05 1.87
C GLY A 200 -2.71 22.33 1.23
N GLN A 201 -2.77 23.22 0.27
CA GLN A 201 -4.01 23.55 -0.46
C GLN A 201 -4.47 22.37 -1.34
N LEU A 202 -3.55 21.72 -2.03
CA LEU A 202 -3.83 20.56 -2.85
C LEU A 202 -4.36 19.39 -2.02
N MET A 203 -3.74 19.11 -0.89
CA MET A 203 -4.19 18.04 0.01
C MET A 203 -5.55 18.35 0.64
N ALA A 204 -5.83 19.61 0.99
CA ALA A 204 -7.15 20.02 1.48
C ALA A 204 -8.22 19.78 0.42
N GLU A 205 -7.94 20.10 -0.84
CA GLU A 205 -8.88 19.90 -1.95
C GLU A 205 -9.10 18.41 -2.25
N ILE A 206 -8.06 17.59 -2.21
CA ILE A 206 -8.17 16.12 -2.34
C ILE A 206 -9.05 15.55 -1.20
N CYS A 207 -8.82 15.97 0.04
CA CYS A 207 -9.65 15.55 1.17
C CYS A 207 -11.11 15.94 0.98
N ARG A 208 -11.37 17.16 0.51
CA ARG A 208 -12.73 17.64 0.19
C ARG A 208 -13.41 16.79 -0.89
N LEU A 209 -12.70 16.46 -1.98
CA LEU A 209 -13.23 15.65 -3.07
C LEU A 209 -13.49 14.19 -2.67
N LEU A 210 -12.73 13.65 -1.73
CA LEU A 210 -12.87 12.28 -1.24
C LEU A 210 -13.77 12.15 0.00
N ASP A 211 -14.30 13.27 0.50
CA ASP A 211 -15.11 13.34 1.73
C ASP A 211 -14.41 12.68 2.94
N ILE A 212 -13.13 13.05 3.17
CA ILE A 212 -12.31 12.57 4.27
C ILE A 212 -11.76 13.72 5.10
N ASP A 213 -11.75 13.57 6.43
CA ASP A 213 -11.34 14.62 7.36
C ASP A 213 -9.86 15.00 7.25
N LYS A 214 -8.99 14.06 6.98
CA LYS A 214 -7.54 14.30 6.90
C LYS A 214 -6.76 13.23 6.16
N MET A 215 -5.94 13.64 5.20
CA MET A 215 -4.90 12.82 4.58
C MET A 215 -3.54 13.16 5.20
N ARG A 216 -2.73 12.15 5.56
CA ARG A 216 -1.40 12.40 6.11
C ARG A 216 -0.42 12.67 4.99
N THR A 217 0.14 13.86 4.97
CA THR A 217 1.34 14.17 4.19
C THR A 217 2.55 13.61 4.94
N THR A 218 3.34 12.79 4.29
CA THR A 218 4.66 12.43 4.80
C THR A 218 5.65 13.45 4.27
N ALA A 219 6.33 14.15 5.19
CA ALA A 219 7.40 15.06 4.83
C ALA A 219 8.47 14.30 4.02
N TYR A 220 8.93 14.95 2.97
CA TYR A 220 10.03 14.59 2.10
C TYR A 220 11.26 14.04 2.87
N HIS A 221 11.71 12.85 2.51
CA HIS A 221 12.98 12.29 2.94
C HIS A 221 13.95 12.25 1.75
N PRO A 222 15.08 12.97 1.80
CA PRO A 222 16.02 13.11 0.68
C PRO A 222 16.70 11.84 0.19
N SER A 223 16.71 10.78 0.98
CA SER A 223 17.51 9.58 0.73
C SER A 223 17.05 8.66 -0.40
N ASN A 224 15.84 8.84 -0.96
CA ASN A 224 15.32 8.01 -2.05
C ASN A 224 15.24 8.72 -3.42
N ASN A 225 15.78 9.93 -3.54
CA ASN A 225 15.49 10.83 -4.66
C ASN A 225 16.20 10.52 -5.97
N GLY A 226 17.43 10.08 -5.95
CA GLY A 226 18.23 9.97 -7.17
C GLY A 226 17.65 9.04 -8.25
N ALA A 227 16.82 8.06 -7.88
CA ALA A 227 16.16 7.16 -8.82
C ALA A 227 14.85 7.77 -9.37
N VAL A 228 14.11 8.49 -8.54
CA VAL A 228 12.86 9.15 -8.93
C VAL A 228 13.14 10.38 -9.80
N GLU A 229 14.14 11.19 -9.43
CA GLU A 229 14.58 12.34 -10.22
C GLU A 229 15.08 11.95 -11.61
N ARG A 230 15.92 10.91 -11.73
CA ARG A 230 16.34 10.38 -13.03
C ARG A 230 15.18 9.87 -13.87
N PHE A 231 14.19 9.29 -13.23
CA PHE A 231 13.00 8.82 -13.89
C PHE A 231 12.13 9.98 -14.41
N HIS A 232 11.89 11.00 -13.59
CA HIS A 232 11.22 12.23 -14.02
C HIS A 232 11.95 12.89 -15.19
N ALA A 233 13.29 12.92 -15.16
CA ALA A 233 14.09 13.47 -16.25
C ALA A 233 13.86 12.70 -17.57
N THR A 234 13.84 11.36 -17.53
CA THR A 234 13.58 10.52 -18.71
C THR A 234 12.17 10.72 -19.24
N LEU A 235 11.17 10.75 -18.35
CA LEU A 235 9.78 10.97 -18.74
C LEU A 235 9.59 12.37 -19.33
N ASN A 236 10.16 13.38 -18.70
CA ASN A 236 10.08 14.75 -19.20
C ASN A 236 10.80 14.93 -20.55
N ALA A 237 11.89 14.20 -20.78
CA ALA A 237 12.56 14.19 -22.07
C ALA A 237 11.68 13.57 -23.19
N LEU A 238 11.01 12.43 -22.91
CA LEU A 238 10.07 11.81 -23.82
C LEU A 238 8.89 12.73 -24.14
N ILE A 239 8.32 13.36 -23.12
CA ILE A 239 7.21 14.32 -23.29
C ILE A 239 7.70 15.55 -24.05
N GLY A 240 8.90 16.05 -23.74
CA GLY A 240 9.51 17.20 -24.41
C GLY A 240 9.66 16.99 -25.92
N SER A 241 10.16 15.84 -26.35
CA SER A 241 10.31 15.53 -27.77
C SER A 241 8.97 15.55 -28.54
N VAL A 242 7.90 15.05 -27.90
CA VAL A 242 6.56 15.10 -28.50
C VAL A 242 6.02 16.53 -28.60
N ILE A 243 6.30 17.37 -27.60
CA ILE A 243 5.89 18.78 -27.62
C ILE A 243 6.63 19.54 -28.71
N GLU A 244 7.92 19.29 -28.90
CA GLU A 244 8.73 19.92 -29.96
C GLU A 244 8.25 19.55 -31.35
N GLU A 245 7.86 18.29 -31.56
CA GLU A 245 7.40 17.81 -32.86
C GLU A 245 5.93 18.20 -33.15
N HIS A 246 5.08 18.26 -32.12
CA HIS A 246 3.64 18.42 -32.21
C HIS A 246 3.11 19.60 -31.38
N HIS A 247 3.62 20.82 -31.63
CA HIS A 247 3.34 22.04 -30.86
C HIS A 247 1.88 22.30 -30.48
N SER A 248 0.92 21.93 -31.34
CA SER A 248 -0.50 22.23 -31.13
C SER A 248 -1.34 21.04 -30.65
N ASP A 249 -0.85 19.81 -30.81
CA ASP A 249 -1.61 18.57 -30.58
C ASP A 249 -0.96 17.64 -29.58
N TRP A 250 0.12 18.08 -28.91
CA TRP A 250 0.89 17.29 -27.97
C TRP A 250 0.04 16.65 -26.86
N ASP A 251 -1.01 17.32 -26.41
CA ASP A 251 -1.90 16.85 -25.37
C ASP A 251 -2.71 15.60 -25.78
N SER A 252 -3.00 15.47 -27.08
CA SER A 252 -3.67 14.27 -27.61
C SER A 252 -2.76 13.07 -27.77
N LEU A 253 -1.44 13.28 -27.77
CA LEU A 253 -0.42 12.23 -27.94
C LEU A 253 0.08 11.66 -26.61
N LEU A 254 -0.10 12.36 -25.49
CA LEU A 254 0.35 11.91 -24.17
C LEU A 254 -0.12 10.48 -23.80
N PRO A 255 -1.37 10.06 -24.06
CA PRO A 255 -1.79 8.70 -23.77
C PRO A 255 -0.95 7.62 -24.49
N TYR A 256 -0.55 7.91 -25.74
CA TYR A 256 0.28 7.00 -26.55
C TYR A 256 1.71 6.94 -26.00
N VAL A 257 2.28 8.10 -25.66
CA VAL A 257 3.61 8.18 -25.02
C VAL A 257 3.62 7.36 -23.73
N MET A 258 2.60 7.51 -22.89
CA MET A 258 2.48 6.76 -21.64
C MET A 258 2.28 5.26 -21.89
N ALA A 259 1.58 4.86 -22.94
CA ALA A 259 1.42 3.46 -23.30
C ALA A 259 2.76 2.84 -23.72
N VAL A 260 3.54 3.52 -24.57
CA VAL A 260 4.89 3.08 -24.98
C VAL A 260 5.82 3.00 -23.77
N TYR A 261 5.80 4.02 -22.90
CA TYR A 261 6.59 4.01 -21.67
C TYR A 261 6.26 2.80 -20.79
N ARG A 262 4.98 2.53 -20.53
CA ARG A 262 4.54 1.41 -19.69
C ARG A 262 4.81 0.03 -20.29
N ALA A 263 4.98 -0.06 -21.62
CA ALA A 263 5.38 -1.27 -22.33
C ALA A 263 6.90 -1.47 -22.39
N SER A 264 7.69 -0.47 -21.97
CA SER A 264 9.15 -0.54 -22.00
C SER A 264 9.69 -1.11 -20.68
N ARG A 265 10.72 -1.99 -20.77
CA ARG A 265 11.38 -2.55 -19.58
C ARG A 265 12.14 -1.45 -18.82
N HIS A 266 11.88 -1.35 -17.53
CA HIS A 266 12.59 -0.39 -16.69
C HIS A 266 13.89 -1.00 -16.15
N GLU A 267 14.98 -0.25 -16.23
CA GLU A 267 16.32 -0.73 -15.86
C GLU A 267 16.41 -1.22 -14.39
N ALA A 268 15.79 -0.50 -13.45
CA ALA A 268 15.86 -0.86 -12.04
C ALA A 268 14.97 -2.06 -11.66
N THR A 269 13.84 -2.25 -12.31
CA THR A 269 12.92 -3.35 -11.99
C THR A 269 13.14 -4.57 -12.88
N LYS A 270 13.77 -4.39 -14.04
CA LYS A 270 13.94 -5.39 -15.11
C LYS A 270 12.62 -5.86 -15.76
N PHE A 271 11.51 -5.30 -15.33
CA PHE A 271 10.15 -5.57 -15.83
C PHE A 271 9.55 -4.33 -16.47
N THR A 272 8.50 -4.51 -17.25
CA THR A 272 7.68 -3.41 -17.74
C THR A 272 6.72 -2.96 -16.62
N PRO A 273 6.37 -1.68 -16.53
CA PRO A 273 5.30 -1.22 -15.65
C PRO A 273 3.96 -1.95 -15.90
N ASN A 274 3.65 -2.29 -17.16
CA ASN A 274 2.46 -3.08 -17.50
C ASN A 274 2.47 -4.43 -16.79
N TYR A 275 3.57 -5.18 -16.87
CA TYR A 275 3.68 -6.48 -16.23
C TYR A 275 3.54 -6.38 -14.69
N LEU A 276 4.19 -5.39 -14.07
CA LEU A 276 4.16 -5.21 -12.62
C LEU A 276 2.77 -4.82 -12.09
N VAL A 277 1.96 -4.10 -12.87
CA VAL A 277 0.64 -3.60 -12.43
C VAL A 277 -0.49 -4.51 -12.90
N LEU A 278 -0.41 -5.03 -14.14
CA LEU A 278 -1.48 -5.81 -14.76
C LEU A 278 -1.26 -7.32 -14.66
N GLY A 279 -0.05 -7.74 -14.25
CA GLY A 279 0.35 -9.15 -14.20
C GLY A 279 0.59 -9.80 -15.58
N LYS A 280 0.50 -9.00 -16.63
CA LYS A 280 0.71 -9.45 -18.02
C LYS A 280 1.24 -8.31 -18.88
N GLU A 281 1.89 -8.66 -19.98
CA GLU A 281 2.24 -7.69 -21.01
C GLU A 281 0.99 -7.25 -21.79
N VAL A 282 0.96 -5.98 -22.18
CA VAL A 282 -0.10 -5.43 -23.02
C VAL A 282 0.24 -5.68 -24.48
N ARG A 283 -0.68 -6.24 -25.22
CA ARG A 283 -0.52 -6.48 -26.66
C ARG A 283 -0.42 -5.15 -27.42
N ALA A 284 0.62 -5.00 -28.20
CA ALA A 284 0.76 -3.91 -29.14
C ALA A 284 -0.03 -4.22 -30.45
N PRO A 285 -0.40 -3.21 -31.25
CA PRO A 285 -1.05 -3.46 -32.54
C PRO A 285 -0.26 -4.41 -33.45
N VAL A 286 1.07 -4.38 -33.39
CA VAL A 286 1.96 -5.28 -34.14
C VAL A 286 1.77 -6.74 -33.75
N ASP A 287 1.49 -7.04 -32.49
CA ASP A 287 1.28 -8.40 -32.00
C ASP A 287 0.00 -9.02 -32.58
N LEU A 288 -1.01 -8.18 -32.89
CA LEU A 288 -2.25 -8.61 -33.50
C LEU A 288 -2.09 -8.88 -35.01
N VAL A 289 -1.14 -8.19 -35.65
CA VAL A 289 -0.89 -8.35 -37.10
C VAL A 289 -0.07 -9.61 -37.37
N TYR A 290 0.89 -9.94 -36.50
CA TYR A 290 1.82 -11.03 -36.70
C TYR A 290 1.54 -12.26 -35.83
N ASP A 291 0.40 -12.27 -35.13
CA ASP A 291 -0.02 -13.40 -34.25
C ASP A 291 1.07 -13.80 -33.22
N ALA A 292 1.89 -12.83 -32.84
CA ALA A 292 3.05 -13.02 -31.97
C ALA A 292 2.69 -13.31 -30.51
N ALA A 293 1.41 -13.18 -30.15
CA ALA A 293 0.94 -13.45 -28.80
C ALA A 293 0.34 -14.85 -28.74
N GLU A 294 1.01 -15.77 -28.04
CA GLU A 294 0.39 -17.01 -27.61
C GLU A 294 -0.90 -16.69 -26.85
N SER A 295 -2.03 -17.19 -27.34
CA SER A 295 -3.28 -17.15 -26.58
C SER A 295 -3.11 -18.07 -25.37
N PRO A 296 -3.15 -17.57 -24.15
CA PRO A 296 -3.08 -18.47 -23.00
C PRO A 296 -4.24 -19.46 -23.07
N ALA A 297 -3.97 -20.73 -22.70
CA ALA A 297 -5.01 -21.73 -22.57
C ALA A 297 -6.13 -21.21 -21.66
N PRO A 298 -7.40 -21.55 -21.90
CA PRO A 298 -8.50 -21.12 -21.06
C PRO A 298 -8.27 -21.64 -19.64
N VAL A 299 -8.04 -20.72 -18.71
CA VAL A 299 -7.84 -20.99 -17.28
C VAL A 299 -9.16 -20.73 -16.52
N SER A 300 -9.40 -21.51 -15.48
CA SER A 300 -10.52 -21.22 -14.59
C SER A 300 -10.32 -19.90 -13.86
N TYR A 301 -11.39 -19.23 -13.43
CA TYR A 301 -11.28 -17.99 -12.64
C TYR A 301 -10.45 -18.17 -11.37
N ALA A 302 -10.52 -19.35 -10.74
CA ALA A 302 -9.75 -19.67 -9.54
C ALA A 302 -8.25 -19.79 -9.84
N SER A 303 -7.87 -20.57 -10.87
CA SER A 303 -6.47 -20.72 -11.26
C SER A 303 -5.89 -19.40 -11.78
N TYR A 304 -6.65 -18.59 -12.51
CA TYR A 304 -6.22 -17.26 -12.93
C TYR A 304 -5.94 -16.33 -11.74
N ALA A 305 -6.81 -16.33 -10.73
CA ALA A 305 -6.62 -15.53 -9.53
C ALA A 305 -5.38 -15.96 -8.72
N ASP A 306 -5.13 -17.27 -8.64
CA ASP A 306 -3.96 -17.83 -7.96
C ASP A 306 -2.67 -17.53 -8.73
N GLU A 307 -2.65 -17.69 -10.05
CA GLU A 307 -1.50 -17.34 -10.91
C GLU A 307 -1.17 -15.84 -10.85
N MET A 308 -2.18 -14.98 -10.87
CA MET A 308 -2.00 -13.54 -10.67
C MET A 308 -1.41 -13.24 -9.30
N GLY A 309 -1.90 -13.90 -8.24
CA GLY A 309 -1.37 -13.79 -6.89
C GLY A 309 0.09 -14.26 -6.79
N ASP A 310 0.45 -15.35 -7.42
CA ASP A 310 1.79 -15.93 -7.42
C ASP A 310 2.77 -15.15 -8.32
N GLY A 311 2.34 -14.72 -9.50
CA GLY A 311 3.13 -13.85 -10.38
C GLY A 311 3.54 -12.55 -9.70
N MET A 312 2.63 -11.93 -8.96
CA MET A 312 2.93 -10.72 -8.18
C MET A 312 3.84 -11.00 -6.96
N ARG A 313 3.81 -12.21 -6.38
CA ARG A 313 4.74 -12.63 -5.32
C ARG A 313 6.16 -12.85 -5.84
N VAL A 314 6.30 -13.49 -6.99
CA VAL A 314 7.63 -13.76 -7.62
C VAL A 314 8.31 -12.45 -8.01
N THR A 315 7.57 -11.48 -8.55
CA THR A 315 8.13 -10.16 -8.89
C THR A 315 8.60 -9.38 -7.66
N SER A 316 7.92 -9.52 -6.52
CA SER A 316 8.37 -8.87 -5.26
C SER A 316 9.64 -9.49 -4.68
N THR A 317 9.90 -10.77 -4.95
CA THR A 317 11.10 -11.49 -4.44
C THR A 317 12.30 -11.32 -5.37
N SER A 318 12.10 -11.06 -6.66
CA SER A 318 13.16 -10.91 -7.66
C SER A 318 13.74 -9.49 -7.75
N ILE A 319 13.21 -8.54 -7.00
CA ILE A 319 13.66 -7.13 -6.95
C ILE A 319 14.62 -6.90 -5.75
N GLN A 320 15.07 -7.96 -5.07
CA GLN A 320 16.09 -7.91 -4.01
C GLN A 320 17.51 -7.80 -4.57
#